data_98d62ac172bcfa19f7c00cf72919a5c0
#
_entry.id   98d62ac172bcfa19f7c00cf72919a5c0
#
_cell.length_a   1.000
_cell.length_b   1.000
_cell.length_c   1.000
_cell.angle_alpha   90.00
_cell.angle_beta   90.00
_cell.angle_gamma   90.00
#
_symmetry.space_group_name_H-M   'P 1'
#
loop_
_entity.id
_entity.type
_entity.pdbx_description
1 polymer ?
#
loop_
_entity_poly.entity_id
_entity_poly.type
_entity_poly.pdbx_seq_one_letter_code
_entity_poly.pdbx_strand_id
1 'polypeptide(L)'
;MATKNNDGNGSGNDGGSKPLPGIDDVPLTTASIARLFDGCKIVLFDCDGVLVDSEPISLATLVDVLDHFGAPLTLEEVAERFTGRSSSAPIDHIRALTGQDVGAQFKPFFYQKLFARYETELFSIRNIDAVLDALKQRAIAFCISSSSSVERLEKTMTVTGLGPWFEDRIYSADFVRNGKPAPDLFLHACADMGHAPASTIVIEDSVAGVKAAVAAGMKCIGFVGGGHYAGQEEIAAHRLYDAGADIVISDMAVLVAALGS
;
A
#
# COMPACT_ATOMS: atom_id res chain seq x y z
N MET A 1 -42.02 0.04 60.70
CA MET A 1 -42.50 -0.87 59.65
C MET A 1 -41.60 -0.64 58.44
N ALA A 2 -41.11 -1.69 57.84
CA ALA A 2 -39.88 -1.85 57.05
C ALA A 2 -39.73 -0.93 55.82
N THR A 3 -38.60 -0.29 55.76
CA THR A 3 -38.02 0.33 54.56
C THR A 3 -37.25 -0.73 53.78
N LYS A 4 -37.55 -0.92 52.51
CA LYS A 4 -36.77 -1.72 51.57
C LYS A 4 -35.88 -0.78 50.74
N ASN A 5 -34.59 -0.87 50.91
CA ASN A 5 -33.56 -0.34 49.99
C ASN A 5 -33.60 -1.18 48.72
N ASN A 6 -33.54 -0.49 47.58
CA ASN A 6 -33.37 -1.10 46.28
C ASN A 6 -32.06 -0.57 45.70
N ASP A 7 -30.99 -1.39 45.81
CA ASP A 7 -29.71 -1.10 45.25
C ASP A 7 -29.76 -1.35 43.72
N GLY A 8 -29.71 -0.28 42.94
CA GLY A 8 -29.58 -0.34 41.50
C GLY A 8 -28.16 -0.65 41.07
N ASN A 9 -27.96 -1.85 40.56
CA ASN A 9 -26.72 -2.31 39.96
C ASN A 9 -26.52 -1.66 38.58
N GLY A 10 -25.68 -0.64 38.51
CA GLY A 10 -25.23 -0.02 37.28
C GLY A 10 -24.17 -0.89 36.60
N SER A 11 -24.56 -1.66 35.59
CA SER A 11 -23.63 -2.35 34.72
C SER A 11 -22.91 -1.32 33.85
N GLY A 12 -21.71 -0.94 34.23
CA GLY A 12 -20.76 -0.22 33.37
C GLY A 12 -20.39 -1.12 32.19
N ASN A 13 -20.75 -0.71 31.02
CA ASN A 13 -20.32 -1.33 29.76
C ASN A 13 -18.92 -0.82 29.45
N ASP A 14 -17.92 -1.47 30.04
CA ASP A 14 -16.51 -1.27 29.63
C ASP A 14 -16.36 -1.84 28.22
N GLY A 15 -16.43 -0.95 27.22
CA GLY A 15 -16.07 -1.23 25.84
C GLY A 15 -14.57 -1.44 25.66
N GLY A 16 -13.98 -2.35 26.41
CA GLY A 16 -12.64 -2.84 26.19
C GLY A 16 -12.63 -3.60 24.87
N SER A 17 -12.02 -3.04 23.83
CA SER A 17 -11.73 -3.74 22.59
C SER A 17 -10.94 -5.01 22.93
N LYS A 18 -11.53 -6.15 22.56
CA LYS A 18 -10.91 -7.46 22.72
C LYS A 18 -9.63 -7.46 21.87
N PRO A 19 -8.43 -7.78 22.41
CA PRO A 19 -7.23 -7.87 21.61
C PRO A 19 -7.46 -8.89 20.47
N LEU A 20 -7.06 -8.51 19.26
CA LEU A 20 -7.21 -9.36 18.09
C LEU A 20 -6.19 -10.50 18.18
N PRO A 21 -6.59 -11.75 17.89
CA PRO A 21 -5.66 -12.87 17.88
C PRO A 21 -4.62 -12.67 16.77
N GLY A 22 -3.34 -12.65 17.11
CA GLY A 22 -2.21 -12.67 16.19
C GLY A 22 -1.20 -11.53 16.29
N ILE A 23 -1.52 -10.39 16.94
CA ILE A 23 -0.55 -9.29 17.11
C ILE A 23 0.26 -9.46 18.40
N ASP A 24 -0.34 -10.03 19.45
CA ASP A 24 0.32 -10.22 20.76
C ASP A 24 1.02 -11.58 20.92
N ASP A 25 0.75 -12.59 20.08
CA ASP A 25 1.21 -13.97 20.30
C ASP A 25 2.47 -14.38 19.53
N VAL A 26 2.93 -13.62 18.53
CA VAL A 26 4.22 -13.87 17.87
C VAL A 26 4.99 -12.55 17.82
N PRO A 27 5.97 -12.34 18.72
CA PRO A 27 6.80 -11.16 18.61
C PRO A 27 7.46 -11.13 17.22
N LEU A 28 7.32 -10.00 16.54
CA LEU A 28 7.94 -9.76 15.24
C LEU A 28 9.46 -9.76 15.44
N THR A 29 10.06 -10.94 15.35
CA THR A 29 11.49 -11.12 15.49
C THR A 29 12.14 -11.19 14.11
N THR A 30 13.37 -10.75 14.01
CA THR A 30 14.19 -10.94 12.79
C THR A 30 14.14 -12.39 12.30
N ALA A 31 14.14 -13.36 13.21
CA ALA A 31 14.05 -14.78 12.89
C ALA A 31 12.69 -15.20 12.30
N SER A 32 11.56 -14.64 12.79
CA SER A 32 10.23 -14.94 12.21
C SER A 32 10.11 -14.39 10.79
N ILE A 33 10.64 -13.19 10.55
CA ILE A 33 10.68 -12.56 9.22
C ILE A 33 11.62 -13.36 8.28
N ALA A 34 12.81 -13.73 8.74
CA ALA A 34 13.76 -14.52 7.95
C ALA A 34 13.15 -15.84 7.46
N ARG A 35 12.34 -16.52 8.28
CA ARG A 35 11.63 -17.75 7.87
C ARG A 35 10.62 -17.54 6.74
N LEU A 36 10.05 -16.35 6.58
CA LEU A 36 9.18 -16.09 5.42
C LEU A 36 9.95 -16.21 4.11
N PHE A 37 11.23 -15.85 4.14
CA PHE A 37 12.11 -15.93 2.96
C PHE A 37 12.64 -17.34 2.69
N ASP A 38 12.35 -18.34 3.54
CA ASP A 38 12.72 -19.73 3.28
C ASP A 38 12.03 -20.23 1.99
N GLY A 39 12.84 -20.55 1.00
CA GLY A 39 12.36 -20.97 -0.33
C GLY A 39 11.88 -19.84 -1.23
N CYS A 40 11.95 -18.58 -0.78
CA CYS A 40 11.62 -17.42 -1.61
C CYS A 40 12.59 -17.32 -2.79
N LYS A 41 12.05 -17.08 -3.99
CA LYS A 41 12.82 -16.90 -5.23
C LYS A 41 12.63 -15.50 -5.81
N ILE A 42 11.52 -14.85 -5.52
CA ILE A 42 11.20 -13.53 -6.02
C ILE A 42 10.37 -12.74 -5.01
N VAL A 43 10.63 -11.43 -4.92
CA VAL A 43 9.84 -10.46 -4.20
C VAL A 43 9.16 -9.51 -5.19
N LEU A 44 7.84 -9.37 -5.12
CA LEU A 44 7.07 -8.41 -5.87
C LEU A 44 6.75 -7.22 -4.96
N PHE A 45 7.21 -6.04 -5.34
CA PHE A 45 6.94 -4.80 -4.61
C PHE A 45 5.76 -4.07 -5.22
N ASP A 46 4.80 -3.64 -4.40
CA ASP A 46 4.02 -2.48 -4.82
C ASP A 46 4.93 -1.24 -4.90
N CYS A 47 4.47 -0.19 -5.57
CA CYS A 47 5.27 1.02 -5.77
C CYS A 47 4.88 2.13 -4.79
N ASP A 48 3.64 2.58 -4.90
CA ASP A 48 3.11 3.72 -4.15
C ASP A 48 2.90 3.33 -2.68
N GLY A 49 3.51 4.05 -1.74
CA GLY A 49 3.46 3.71 -0.31
C GLY A 49 4.42 2.60 0.15
N VAL A 50 5.08 1.87 -0.78
CA VAL A 50 6.02 0.77 -0.47
C VAL A 50 7.45 1.09 -0.90
N LEU A 51 7.68 1.40 -2.18
CA LEU A 51 8.98 1.81 -2.70
C LEU A 51 9.20 3.31 -2.54
N VAL A 52 8.13 4.09 -2.68
CA VAL A 52 8.14 5.56 -2.64
C VAL A 52 6.99 6.09 -1.80
N ASP A 53 7.21 7.23 -1.13
CA ASP A 53 6.19 7.89 -0.29
C ASP A 53 5.35 8.88 -1.11
N SER A 54 4.61 8.35 -2.08
CA SER A 54 3.87 9.13 -3.07
C SER A 54 2.42 9.46 -2.66
N GLU A 55 1.84 8.71 -1.73
CA GLU A 55 0.42 8.86 -1.38
C GLU A 55 0.09 10.23 -0.75
N PRO A 56 0.88 10.80 0.20
CA PRO A 56 0.63 12.15 0.71
C PRO A 56 0.64 13.20 -0.39
N ILE A 57 1.56 13.07 -1.37
CA ILE A 57 1.68 13.99 -2.50
C ILE A 57 0.45 13.86 -3.42
N SER A 58 0.01 12.64 -3.67
CA SER A 58 -1.18 12.35 -4.50
C SER A 58 -2.43 12.95 -3.89
N LEU A 59 -2.64 12.79 -2.58
CA LEU A 59 -3.78 13.35 -1.86
C LEU A 59 -3.77 14.88 -1.87
N ALA A 60 -2.62 15.50 -1.59
CA ALA A 60 -2.48 16.95 -1.65
C ALA A 60 -2.70 17.50 -3.07
N THR A 61 -2.22 16.78 -4.09
CA THR A 61 -2.47 17.14 -5.49
C THR A 61 -3.95 17.04 -5.83
N LEU A 62 -4.63 16.01 -5.31
CA LEU A 62 -6.07 15.83 -5.55
C LEU A 62 -6.89 16.98 -4.94
N VAL A 63 -6.51 17.51 -3.77
CA VAL A 63 -7.12 18.72 -3.19
C VAL A 63 -7.07 19.88 -4.18
N ASP A 64 -5.88 20.20 -4.73
CA ASP A 64 -5.70 21.28 -5.69
C ASP A 64 -6.50 21.07 -6.98
N VAL A 65 -6.60 19.82 -7.44
CA VAL A 65 -7.32 19.47 -8.66
C VAL A 65 -8.83 19.58 -8.47
N LEU A 66 -9.34 19.15 -7.32
CA LEU A 66 -10.76 19.28 -6.99
C LEU A 66 -11.17 20.76 -6.86
N ASP A 67 -10.34 21.59 -6.21
CA ASP A 67 -10.57 23.03 -6.12
C ASP A 67 -10.60 23.68 -7.53
N HIS A 68 -9.64 23.33 -8.40
CA HIS A 68 -9.60 23.82 -9.77
C HIS A 68 -10.89 23.53 -10.55
N PHE A 69 -11.49 22.35 -10.35
CA PHE A 69 -12.74 21.97 -11.03
C PHE A 69 -14.01 22.41 -10.28
N GLY A 70 -13.89 23.24 -9.24
CA GLY A 70 -15.01 23.80 -8.48
C GLY A 70 -15.70 22.80 -7.53
N ALA A 71 -14.99 21.77 -7.12
CA ALA A 71 -15.48 20.76 -6.17
C ALA A 71 -14.54 20.63 -4.95
N PRO A 72 -14.23 21.74 -4.22
CA PRO A 72 -13.22 21.76 -3.18
C PRO A 72 -13.56 20.83 -2.02
N LEU A 73 -12.53 20.15 -1.54
CA LEU A 73 -12.53 19.33 -0.32
C LEU A 73 -11.26 19.60 0.47
N THR A 74 -11.32 19.41 1.78
CA THR A 74 -10.14 19.42 2.63
C THR A 74 -9.30 18.15 2.40
N LEU A 75 -8.03 18.16 2.83
CA LEU A 75 -7.16 17.00 2.74
C LEU A 75 -7.74 15.79 3.48
N GLU A 76 -8.33 16.02 4.65
CA GLU A 76 -8.98 14.98 5.45
C GLU A 76 -10.17 14.36 4.70
N GLU A 77 -11.04 15.18 4.11
CA GLU A 77 -12.17 14.70 3.30
C GLU A 77 -11.71 13.96 2.04
N VAL A 78 -10.63 14.40 1.40
CA VAL A 78 -10.03 13.71 0.25
C VAL A 78 -9.50 12.34 0.68
N ALA A 79 -8.76 12.27 1.77
CA ALA A 79 -8.23 11.02 2.31
C ALA A 79 -9.35 10.04 2.67
N GLU A 80 -10.39 10.50 3.36
CA GLU A 80 -11.53 9.66 3.75
C GLU A 80 -12.31 9.14 2.54
N ARG A 81 -12.55 10.00 1.55
CA ARG A 81 -13.43 9.69 0.42
C ARG A 81 -12.77 8.91 -0.70
N PHE A 82 -11.47 9.09 -0.92
CA PHE A 82 -10.83 8.59 -2.15
C PHE A 82 -9.70 7.57 -1.91
N THR A 83 -9.13 7.47 -0.69
CA THR A 83 -8.10 6.43 -0.42
C THR A 83 -8.67 5.04 -0.67
N GLY A 84 -7.95 4.25 -1.49
CA GLY A 84 -8.35 2.89 -1.85
C GLY A 84 -9.58 2.78 -2.75
N ARG A 85 -10.05 3.89 -3.33
CA ARG A 85 -11.18 3.91 -4.26
C ARG A 85 -10.73 3.93 -5.71
N SER A 86 -11.70 3.71 -6.61
CA SER A 86 -11.51 3.82 -8.06
C SER A 86 -11.02 5.21 -8.46
N SER A 87 -10.14 5.28 -9.46
CA SER A 87 -9.68 6.54 -10.06
C SER A 87 -10.80 7.38 -10.70
N SER A 88 -11.98 6.82 -10.92
CA SER A 88 -13.16 7.57 -11.37
C SER A 88 -13.87 8.33 -10.24
N ALA A 89 -13.70 7.95 -8.98
CA ALA A 89 -14.43 8.53 -7.87
C ALA A 89 -14.29 10.06 -7.73
N PRO A 90 -13.10 10.67 -7.90
CA PRO A 90 -12.97 12.13 -7.93
C PRO A 90 -13.73 12.78 -9.10
N ILE A 91 -13.73 12.14 -10.28
CA ILE A 91 -14.45 12.62 -11.47
C ILE A 91 -15.97 12.60 -11.22
N ASP A 92 -16.46 11.53 -10.61
CA ASP A 92 -17.88 11.39 -10.25
C ASP A 92 -18.29 12.42 -9.20
N HIS A 93 -17.42 12.74 -8.24
CA HIS A 93 -17.62 13.80 -7.25
C HIS A 93 -17.75 15.18 -7.93
N ILE A 94 -16.81 15.53 -8.83
CA ILE A 94 -16.88 16.79 -9.60
C ILE A 94 -18.18 16.87 -10.39
N ARG A 95 -18.52 15.79 -11.11
CA ARG A 95 -19.75 15.75 -11.92
C ARG A 95 -21.01 15.94 -11.06
N ALA A 96 -21.06 15.28 -9.90
CA ALA A 96 -22.20 15.37 -8.99
C ALA A 96 -22.38 16.78 -8.43
N LEU A 97 -21.30 17.49 -8.13
CA LEU A 97 -21.35 18.82 -7.53
C LEU A 97 -21.52 19.94 -8.56
N THR A 98 -20.84 19.86 -9.70
CA THR A 98 -20.73 20.98 -10.67
C THR A 98 -21.54 20.74 -11.94
N GLY A 99 -21.96 19.51 -12.21
CA GLY A 99 -22.57 19.10 -13.49
C GLY A 99 -21.58 18.96 -14.65
N GLN A 100 -20.28 19.22 -14.43
CA GLN A 100 -19.25 19.16 -15.50
C GLN A 100 -18.83 17.72 -15.76
N ASP A 101 -18.60 17.37 -17.02
CA ASP A 101 -17.91 16.15 -17.41
C ASP A 101 -16.43 16.46 -17.65
N VAL A 102 -15.60 16.13 -16.66
CA VAL A 102 -14.15 16.39 -16.71
C VAL A 102 -13.33 15.13 -17.04
N GLY A 103 -13.98 14.02 -17.41
CA GLY A 103 -13.34 12.71 -17.57
C GLY A 103 -12.09 12.74 -18.46
N ALA A 104 -12.17 13.41 -19.63
CA ALA A 104 -11.03 13.51 -20.55
C ALA A 104 -9.90 14.44 -20.06
N GLN A 105 -10.22 15.42 -19.22
CA GLN A 105 -9.27 16.45 -18.77
C GLN A 105 -8.63 16.11 -17.42
N PHE A 106 -9.30 15.32 -16.60
CA PHE A 106 -8.91 15.07 -15.23
C PHE A 106 -7.52 14.43 -15.11
N LYS A 107 -7.31 13.28 -15.74
CA LYS A 107 -6.03 12.54 -15.64
C LYS A 107 -4.84 13.38 -16.16
N PRO A 108 -4.88 14.01 -17.35
CA PRO A 108 -3.79 14.86 -17.80
C PRO A 108 -3.49 16.01 -16.86
N PHE A 109 -4.52 16.70 -16.34
CA PHE A 109 -4.36 17.82 -15.41
C PHE A 109 -3.80 17.35 -14.06
N PHE A 110 -4.33 16.26 -13.51
CA PHE A 110 -3.83 15.66 -12.29
C PHE A 110 -2.36 15.26 -12.43
N TYR A 111 -1.96 14.59 -13.51
CA TYR A 111 -0.58 14.17 -13.72
C TYR A 111 0.36 15.36 -13.94
N GLN A 112 -0.06 16.39 -14.63
CA GLN A 112 0.72 17.62 -14.76
C GLN A 112 1.08 18.20 -13.36
N LYS A 113 0.11 18.28 -12.47
CA LYS A 113 0.31 18.79 -11.11
C LYS A 113 1.14 17.83 -10.26
N LEU A 114 0.80 16.54 -10.30
CA LEU A 114 1.46 15.50 -9.54
C LEU A 114 2.95 15.40 -9.90
N PHE A 115 3.26 15.35 -11.20
CA PHE A 115 4.63 15.21 -11.66
C PHE A 115 5.49 16.44 -11.37
N ALA A 116 4.90 17.63 -11.36
CA ALA A 116 5.59 18.83 -10.92
C ALA A 116 5.98 18.75 -9.44
N ARG A 117 5.10 18.23 -8.57
CA ARG A 117 5.41 17.99 -7.15
C ARG A 117 6.43 16.88 -6.94
N TYR A 118 6.37 15.82 -7.74
CA TYR A 118 7.33 14.71 -7.67
C TYR A 118 8.78 15.16 -7.80
N GLU A 119 9.07 16.17 -8.63
CA GLU A 119 10.44 16.67 -8.82
C GLU A 119 11.12 17.15 -7.52
N THR A 120 10.34 17.58 -6.52
CA THR A 120 10.86 18.17 -5.29
C THR A 120 10.41 17.50 -4.01
N GLU A 121 9.32 16.74 -4.06
CA GLU A 121 8.66 16.20 -2.87
C GLU A 121 8.73 14.67 -2.79
N LEU A 122 8.95 13.96 -3.93
CA LEU A 122 8.95 12.50 -3.96
C LEU A 122 10.29 11.93 -3.53
N PHE A 123 10.25 11.06 -2.52
CA PHE A 123 11.40 10.31 -2.04
C PHE A 123 11.11 8.81 -1.98
N SER A 124 12.15 8.02 -2.10
CA SER A 124 12.07 6.59 -1.81
C SER A 124 11.82 6.35 -0.32
N ILE A 125 11.11 5.27 0.00
CA ILE A 125 10.93 4.80 1.37
C ILE A 125 12.32 4.50 1.96
N ARG A 126 12.51 4.91 3.21
CA ARG A 126 13.80 4.72 3.91
C ARG A 126 14.21 3.25 3.94
N ASN A 127 15.49 2.98 3.73
CA ASN A 127 16.10 1.65 3.69
C ASN A 127 15.71 0.77 2.50
N ILE A 128 14.96 1.27 1.51
CA ILE A 128 14.57 0.45 0.36
C ILE A 128 15.79 -0.02 -0.45
N ASP A 129 16.78 0.85 -0.68
CA ASP A 129 18.00 0.49 -1.37
C ASP A 129 18.74 -0.65 -0.65
N ALA A 130 18.81 -0.61 0.67
CA ALA A 130 19.44 -1.66 1.48
C ALA A 130 18.67 -2.99 1.41
N VAL A 131 17.33 -2.96 1.29
CA VAL A 131 16.52 -4.16 1.06
C VAL A 131 16.81 -4.75 -0.31
N LEU A 132 16.86 -3.91 -1.36
CA LEU A 132 17.14 -4.36 -2.73
C LEU A 132 18.55 -4.95 -2.84
N ASP A 133 19.55 -4.33 -2.18
CA ASP A 133 20.92 -4.88 -2.08
C ASP A 133 20.94 -6.24 -1.37
N ALA A 134 20.24 -6.37 -0.25
CA ALA A 134 20.19 -7.62 0.50
C ALA A 134 19.52 -8.75 -0.30
N LEU A 135 18.43 -8.46 -1.03
CA LEU A 135 17.80 -9.41 -1.95
C LEU A 135 18.75 -9.86 -3.05
N LYS A 136 19.46 -8.90 -3.67
CA LYS A 136 20.46 -9.18 -4.70
C LYS A 136 21.59 -10.07 -4.18
N GLN A 137 22.11 -9.81 -2.98
CA GLN A 137 23.17 -10.62 -2.34
C GLN A 137 22.70 -12.06 -2.09
N ARG A 138 21.41 -12.28 -1.82
CA ARG A 138 20.81 -13.61 -1.64
C ARG A 138 20.35 -14.26 -2.95
N ALA A 139 20.60 -13.64 -4.09
CA ALA A 139 20.12 -14.07 -5.41
C ALA A 139 18.60 -14.27 -5.46
N ILE A 140 17.85 -13.45 -4.72
CA ILE A 140 16.38 -13.39 -4.77
C ILE A 140 16.03 -12.33 -5.81
N ALA A 141 15.27 -12.72 -6.84
CA ALA A 141 14.79 -11.81 -7.86
C ALA A 141 13.77 -10.81 -7.25
N PHE A 142 13.58 -9.67 -7.89
CA PHE A 142 12.54 -8.73 -7.49
C PHE A 142 12.05 -7.91 -8.69
N CYS A 143 10.80 -7.45 -8.61
CA CYS A 143 10.16 -6.61 -9.61
C CYS A 143 9.14 -5.67 -8.96
N ILE A 144 8.66 -4.69 -9.73
CA ILE A 144 7.54 -3.83 -9.36
C ILE A 144 6.25 -4.44 -9.91
N SER A 145 5.18 -4.44 -9.09
CA SER A 145 3.83 -4.85 -9.49
C SER A 145 2.81 -3.88 -8.89
N SER A 146 2.49 -2.81 -9.64
CA SER A 146 1.74 -1.66 -9.14
C SER A 146 0.41 -1.44 -9.86
N SER A 147 -0.56 -0.89 -9.13
CA SER A 147 -1.83 -0.40 -9.70
C SER A 147 -1.67 0.90 -10.51
N SER A 148 -0.51 1.54 -10.43
CA SER A 148 -0.22 2.76 -11.18
C SER A 148 -0.01 2.49 -12.67
N SER A 149 -0.34 3.49 -13.52
CA SER A 149 -0.08 3.42 -14.96
C SER A 149 1.42 3.43 -15.25
N VAL A 150 1.79 2.92 -16.42
CA VAL A 150 3.18 2.92 -16.91
C VAL A 150 3.78 4.32 -16.85
N GLU A 151 3.07 5.35 -17.33
CA GLU A 151 3.50 6.74 -17.31
C GLU A 151 3.88 7.24 -15.90
N ARG A 152 3.06 6.89 -14.88
CA ARG A 152 3.34 7.28 -13.49
C ARG A 152 4.56 6.52 -12.94
N LEU A 153 4.67 5.23 -13.23
CA LEU A 153 5.81 4.41 -12.80
C LEU A 153 7.12 4.90 -13.40
N GLU A 154 7.16 5.21 -14.69
CA GLU A 154 8.34 5.76 -15.37
C GLU A 154 8.78 7.08 -14.71
N LYS A 155 7.84 7.98 -14.44
CA LYS A 155 8.12 9.24 -13.74
C LYS A 155 8.66 8.99 -12.34
N THR A 156 8.02 8.11 -11.57
CA THR A 156 8.43 7.73 -10.22
C THR A 156 9.86 7.19 -10.21
N MET A 157 10.16 6.23 -11.07
CA MET A 157 11.50 5.62 -11.18
C MET A 157 12.58 6.62 -11.58
N THR A 158 12.23 7.55 -12.47
CA THR A 158 13.17 8.59 -12.91
C THR A 158 13.50 9.56 -11.78
N VAL A 159 12.49 10.07 -11.08
CA VAL A 159 12.66 11.09 -10.03
C VAL A 159 13.39 10.53 -8.80
N THR A 160 13.05 9.31 -8.40
CA THR A 160 13.66 8.67 -7.21
C THR A 160 15.00 8.01 -7.47
N GLY A 161 15.39 7.84 -8.74
CA GLY A 161 16.62 7.12 -9.11
C GLY A 161 16.54 5.61 -8.91
N LEU A 162 15.35 5.05 -8.64
CA LEU A 162 15.18 3.61 -8.45
C LEU A 162 15.17 2.82 -9.77
N GLY A 163 15.04 3.49 -10.93
CA GLY A 163 14.98 2.83 -12.24
C GLY A 163 16.07 1.78 -12.48
N PRO A 164 17.36 2.05 -12.20
CA PRO A 164 18.45 1.08 -12.40
C PRO A 164 18.32 -0.23 -11.61
N TRP A 165 17.57 -0.24 -10.51
CA TRP A 165 17.30 -1.46 -9.75
C TRP A 165 16.35 -2.42 -10.46
N PHE A 166 15.39 -1.88 -11.20
CA PHE A 166 14.27 -2.65 -11.75
C PHE A 166 14.39 -2.90 -13.26
N GLU A 167 15.10 -2.03 -14.00
CA GLU A 167 15.24 -2.14 -15.47
C GLU A 167 13.85 -2.36 -16.13
N ASP A 168 13.68 -3.48 -16.86
CA ASP A 168 12.41 -3.85 -17.56
C ASP A 168 11.46 -4.64 -16.65
N ARG A 169 11.76 -4.82 -15.36
CA ARG A 169 10.97 -5.60 -14.40
C ARG A 169 9.92 -4.75 -13.67
N ILE A 170 9.11 -4.05 -14.46
CA ILE A 170 8.06 -3.14 -13.98
C ILE A 170 6.74 -3.58 -14.58
N TYR A 171 5.82 -4.04 -13.73
CA TYR A 171 4.49 -4.51 -14.12
C TYR A 171 3.43 -3.54 -13.61
N SER A 172 2.68 -2.97 -14.56
CA SER A 172 1.57 -2.05 -14.34
C SER A 172 0.22 -2.77 -14.44
N ALA A 173 -0.78 -2.25 -13.74
CA ALA A 173 -2.16 -2.67 -13.96
C ALA A 173 -2.64 -2.46 -15.40
N ASP A 174 -1.97 -1.61 -16.19
CA ASP A 174 -2.26 -1.43 -17.62
C ASP A 174 -2.03 -2.72 -18.44
N PHE A 175 -1.29 -3.70 -17.91
CA PHE A 175 -0.97 -4.96 -18.60
C PHE A 175 -1.98 -6.09 -18.35
N VAL A 176 -2.94 -5.88 -17.46
CA VAL A 176 -3.90 -6.92 -17.06
C VAL A 176 -5.34 -6.44 -17.18
N ARG A 177 -6.25 -7.41 -17.30
CA ARG A 177 -7.67 -7.10 -17.40
C ARG A 177 -8.26 -6.64 -16.07
N ASN A 178 -7.87 -7.32 -14.98
CA ASN A 178 -8.38 -7.05 -13.64
C ASN A 178 -7.22 -6.65 -12.74
N GLY A 179 -7.26 -5.40 -12.24
CA GLY A 179 -6.31 -4.91 -11.25
C GLY A 179 -6.61 -5.46 -9.85
N LYS A 180 -5.74 -5.16 -8.88
CA LYS A 180 -5.95 -5.47 -7.46
C LYS A 180 -7.37 -5.03 -7.02
N PRO A 181 -8.14 -5.85 -6.30
CA PRO A 181 -7.76 -7.04 -5.55
C PRO A 181 -7.77 -8.36 -6.34
N ALA A 182 -7.95 -8.37 -7.67
CA ALA A 182 -7.78 -9.58 -8.45
C ALA A 182 -6.28 -9.99 -8.50
N PRO A 183 -5.98 -11.29 -8.58
CA PRO A 183 -4.59 -11.78 -8.54
C PRO A 183 -3.82 -11.58 -9.84
N ASP A 184 -4.49 -11.13 -10.91
CA ASP A 184 -4.00 -11.13 -12.29
C ASP A 184 -2.63 -10.46 -12.43
N LEU A 185 -2.43 -9.30 -11.79
CA LEU A 185 -1.18 -8.55 -11.88
C LEU A 185 0.00 -9.31 -11.27
N PHE A 186 -0.17 -9.86 -10.08
CA PHE A 186 0.88 -10.62 -9.42
C PHE A 186 1.18 -11.94 -10.13
N LEU A 187 0.14 -12.64 -10.62
CA LEU A 187 0.31 -13.85 -11.40
C LEU A 187 1.02 -13.57 -12.73
N HIS A 188 0.68 -12.46 -13.40
CA HIS A 188 1.36 -12.02 -14.62
C HIS A 188 2.84 -11.75 -14.37
N ALA A 189 3.17 -10.90 -13.39
CA ALA A 189 4.55 -10.58 -13.05
C ALA A 189 5.36 -11.82 -12.65
N CYS A 190 4.79 -12.68 -11.81
CA CYS A 190 5.42 -13.91 -11.37
C CYS A 190 5.72 -14.87 -12.54
N ALA A 191 4.77 -15.03 -13.46
CA ALA A 191 4.91 -15.90 -14.62
C ALA A 191 5.93 -15.38 -15.62
N ASP A 192 5.91 -14.07 -15.92
CA ASP A 192 6.84 -13.43 -16.83
C ASP A 192 8.28 -13.48 -16.30
N MET A 193 8.46 -13.34 -14.97
CA MET A 193 9.73 -13.51 -14.29
C MET A 193 10.17 -14.99 -14.14
N GLY A 194 9.37 -15.97 -14.63
CA GLY A 194 9.71 -17.40 -14.61
C GLY A 194 9.64 -18.04 -13.22
N HIS A 195 8.83 -17.51 -12.31
CA HIS A 195 8.69 -18.01 -10.94
C HIS A 195 7.29 -18.57 -10.65
N ALA A 196 7.16 -19.30 -9.54
CA ALA A 196 5.89 -19.85 -9.08
C ALA A 196 5.32 -19.06 -7.90
N PRO A 197 3.99 -18.90 -7.77
CA PRO A 197 3.36 -18.20 -6.66
C PRO A 197 3.84 -18.67 -5.27
N ALA A 198 3.98 -19.99 -5.08
CA ALA A 198 4.41 -20.58 -3.81
C ALA A 198 5.83 -20.19 -3.37
N SER A 199 6.67 -19.67 -4.29
CA SER A 199 8.02 -19.15 -4.00
C SER A 199 8.12 -17.63 -4.06
N THR A 200 6.99 -16.95 -4.04
CA THR A 200 6.86 -15.49 -4.18
C THR A 200 6.42 -14.85 -2.87
N ILE A 201 7.05 -13.73 -2.55
CA ILE A 201 6.61 -12.83 -1.48
C ILE A 201 6.18 -11.52 -2.14
N VAL A 202 5.04 -10.99 -1.71
CA VAL A 202 4.56 -9.65 -2.08
C VAL A 202 4.81 -8.70 -0.90
N ILE A 203 5.26 -7.47 -1.18
CA ILE A 203 5.31 -6.38 -0.18
C ILE A 203 4.30 -5.32 -0.62
N GLU A 204 3.34 -5.03 0.26
CA GLU A 204 2.14 -4.26 -0.04
C GLU A 204 1.66 -3.41 1.13
N ASP A 205 1.12 -2.24 0.86
CA ASP A 205 0.56 -1.35 1.87
C ASP A 205 -0.98 -1.32 1.87
N SER A 206 -1.63 -1.80 0.81
CA SER A 206 -3.08 -1.70 0.64
C SER A 206 -3.84 -3.00 0.91
N VAL A 207 -5.05 -2.88 1.45
CA VAL A 207 -5.99 -4.02 1.62
C VAL A 207 -6.26 -4.72 0.28
N ALA A 208 -6.35 -3.96 -0.81
CA ALA A 208 -6.62 -4.52 -2.14
C ALA A 208 -5.45 -5.37 -2.64
N GLY A 209 -4.21 -4.90 -2.43
CA GLY A 209 -3.02 -5.63 -2.84
C GLY A 209 -2.77 -6.86 -1.97
N VAL A 210 -2.95 -6.76 -0.64
CA VAL A 210 -2.87 -7.94 0.23
C VAL A 210 -3.86 -9.03 -0.22
N LYS A 211 -5.13 -8.65 -0.49
CA LYS A 211 -6.13 -9.60 -1.02
C LYS A 211 -5.72 -10.20 -2.36
N ALA A 212 -5.10 -9.42 -3.25
CA ALA A 212 -4.59 -9.92 -4.52
C ALA A 212 -3.46 -10.93 -4.33
N ALA A 213 -2.54 -10.69 -3.40
CA ALA A 213 -1.45 -11.62 -3.07
C ALA A 213 -1.98 -12.94 -2.50
N VAL A 214 -2.93 -12.87 -1.56
CA VAL A 214 -3.61 -14.05 -1.00
C VAL A 214 -4.34 -14.84 -2.10
N ALA A 215 -5.09 -14.15 -2.96
CA ALA A 215 -5.80 -14.78 -4.08
C ALA A 215 -4.84 -15.41 -5.12
N ALA A 216 -3.62 -14.86 -5.25
CA ALA A 216 -2.57 -15.43 -6.08
C ALA A 216 -1.84 -16.63 -5.43
N GLY A 217 -2.12 -16.97 -4.16
CA GLY A 217 -1.43 -18.01 -3.41
C GLY A 217 0.02 -17.64 -3.05
N MET A 218 0.29 -16.35 -2.88
CA MET A 218 1.60 -15.79 -2.52
C MET A 218 1.63 -15.38 -1.04
N LYS A 219 2.80 -15.44 -0.42
CA LYS A 219 3.00 -14.82 0.90
C LYS A 219 2.97 -13.30 0.77
N CYS A 220 2.48 -12.62 1.80
CA CYS A 220 2.37 -11.17 1.78
C CYS A 220 2.92 -10.54 3.06
N ILE A 221 3.85 -9.60 2.89
CA ILE A 221 4.32 -8.70 3.94
C ILE A 221 3.56 -7.38 3.79
N GLY A 222 2.72 -7.04 4.77
CA GLY A 222 2.08 -5.74 4.84
C GLY A 222 3.08 -4.67 5.28
N PHE A 223 3.00 -3.47 4.70
CA PHE A 223 3.84 -2.34 5.06
C PHE A 223 2.98 -1.13 5.45
N VAL A 224 3.23 -0.58 6.63
CA VAL A 224 2.50 0.59 7.17
C VAL A 224 3.42 1.77 7.51
N GLY A 225 4.65 1.77 6.94
CA GLY A 225 5.61 2.86 7.17
C GLY A 225 5.52 4.01 6.17
N GLY A 226 4.55 3.99 5.24
CA GLY A 226 4.27 5.11 4.34
C GLY A 226 3.64 6.29 5.07
N GLY A 227 3.96 7.52 4.66
CA GLY A 227 3.52 8.76 5.32
C GLY A 227 2.00 8.94 5.40
N HIS A 228 1.25 8.30 4.51
CA HIS A 228 -0.22 8.31 4.55
C HIS A 228 -0.83 7.53 5.73
N TYR A 229 -0.03 6.70 6.41
CA TYR A 229 -0.44 5.99 7.63
C TYR A 229 0.04 6.66 8.91
N ALA A 230 0.74 7.80 8.82
CA ALA A 230 1.31 8.49 9.98
C ALA A 230 0.26 8.73 11.09
N GLY A 231 0.51 8.16 12.28
CA GLY A 231 -0.42 8.21 13.42
C GLY A 231 -1.60 7.25 13.35
N GLN A 232 -1.69 6.39 12.33
CA GLN A 232 -2.73 5.38 12.14
C GLN A 232 -2.14 3.99 11.83
N GLU A 233 -0.84 3.79 12.08
CA GLU A 233 -0.10 2.58 11.70
C GLU A 233 -0.71 1.32 12.31
N GLU A 234 -1.15 1.37 13.56
CA GLU A 234 -1.79 0.25 14.24
C GLU A 234 -3.13 -0.14 13.58
N ILE A 235 -3.97 0.85 13.27
CA ILE A 235 -5.25 0.63 12.58
C ILE A 235 -5.01 0.06 11.18
N ALA A 236 -4.03 0.59 10.46
CA ALA A 236 -3.66 0.12 9.14
C ALA A 236 -3.12 -1.33 9.21
N ALA A 237 -2.25 -1.63 10.18
CA ALA A 237 -1.72 -2.98 10.39
C ALA A 237 -2.85 -4.00 10.62
N HIS A 238 -3.83 -3.69 11.46
CA HIS A 238 -4.99 -4.55 11.67
C HIS A 238 -5.73 -4.84 10.36
N ARG A 239 -5.97 -3.82 9.55
CA ARG A 239 -6.66 -3.98 8.25
C ARG A 239 -5.88 -4.87 7.29
N LEU A 240 -4.54 -4.79 7.28
CA LEU A 240 -3.70 -5.64 6.44
C LEU A 240 -3.68 -7.09 6.94
N TYR A 241 -3.63 -7.32 8.28
CA TYR A 241 -3.78 -8.66 8.83
C TYR A 241 -5.15 -9.27 8.53
N ASP A 242 -6.23 -8.51 8.68
CA ASP A 242 -7.59 -8.96 8.34
C ASP A 242 -7.74 -9.28 6.84
N ALA A 243 -6.96 -8.62 6.00
CA ALA A 243 -6.91 -8.89 4.56
C ALA A 243 -6.10 -10.15 4.22
N GLY A 244 -5.30 -10.68 5.16
CA GLY A 244 -4.54 -11.91 5.03
C GLY A 244 -3.01 -11.73 4.89
N ALA A 245 -2.44 -10.59 5.30
CA ALA A 245 -1.00 -10.44 5.37
C ALA A 245 -0.38 -11.44 6.38
N ASP A 246 0.72 -12.10 6.01
CA ASP A 246 1.43 -13.04 6.89
C ASP A 246 2.11 -12.32 8.05
N ILE A 247 2.65 -11.14 7.79
CA ILE A 247 3.20 -10.19 8.75
C ILE A 247 2.95 -8.76 8.31
N VAL A 248 3.00 -7.81 9.25
CA VAL A 248 2.97 -6.38 8.94
C VAL A 248 4.17 -5.70 9.60
N ILE A 249 4.84 -4.82 8.85
CA ILE A 249 6.02 -4.08 9.30
C ILE A 249 5.82 -2.58 9.04
N SER A 250 6.48 -1.75 9.84
CA SER A 250 6.48 -0.27 9.70
C SER A 250 7.84 0.31 9.30
N ASP A 251 8.90 -0.49 9.28
CA ASP A 251 10.25 -0.05 8.85
C ASP A 251 10.91 -1.13 8.00
N MET A 252 11.39 -0.76 6.82
CA MET A 252 12.14 -1.65 5.92
C MET A 252 13.47 -2.13 6.54
N ALA A 253 14.00 -1.47 7.57
CA ALA A 253 15.19 -1.91 8.29
C ALA A 253 15.05 -3.33 8.89
N VAL A 254 13.82 -3.74 9.24
CA VAL A 254 13.60 -5.10 9.76
C VAL A 254 13.79 -6.17 8.68
N LEU A 255 13.51 -5.85 7.41
CA LEU A 255 13.79 -6.73 6.28
C LEU A 255 15.30 -6.82 6.01
N VAL A 256 16.02 -5.69 6.10
CA VAL A 256 17.47 -5.67 5.96
C VAL A 256 18.11 -6.58 7.01
N ALA A 257 17.69 -6.48 8.28
CA ALA A 257 18.19 -7.32 9.34
C ALA A 257 17.85 -8.81 9.12
N ALA A 258 16.65 -9.13 8.64
CA ALA A 258 16.22 -10.50 8.38
C ALA A 258 16.92 -11.13 7.16
N LEU A 259 17.23 -10.34 6.15
CA LEU A 259 17.94 -10.78 4.95
C LEU A 259 19.47 -10.84 5.16
N GLY A 260 20.01 -10.11 6.13
CA GLY A 260 21.45 -10.11 6.44
C GLY A 260 21.87 -11.17 7.46
N SER A 261 20.91 -11.92 8.04
CA SER A 261 21.14 -12.95 9.07
C SER A 261 21.47 -14.34 8.49
#